data_9e91cc9f82b69d725571014ab135fcd4
#
_entry.id   9e91cc9f82b69d725571014ab135fcd4
#
_cell.length_a   1.000
_cell.length_b   1.000
_cell.length_c   1.000
_cell.angle_alpha   90.00
_cell.angle_beta   90.00
_cell.angle_gamma   90.00
#
_symmetry.space_group_name_H-M   'P 1'
#
loop_
_entity.id
_entity.type
_entity.pdbx_description
1 polymer ?
#
loop_
_entity_poly.entity_id
_entity_poly.type
_entity_poly.pdbx_seq_one_letter_code
_entity_poly.pdbx_strand_id
1 'polypeptide(L)'
;MANPRFLVIKIEKYLSMYPVVILTGVRQTGKSTLLENSFAKNWKYYNLDERALVSMIQSDPDQFIASQKSNFILDEAHKAPEIFHSIKYAVDSGFKYKIILSGSANFLLLKGVTESLAGRAGVLELY
;
A
#
# COMPACT_ATOMS: atom_id res chain seq x y z
N MET A 1 4.20 -15.86 -15.01
CA MET A 1 3.49 -15.19 -13.92
C MET A 1 3.74 -15.92 -12.61
N ALA A 2 3.97 -15.19 -11.53
CA ALA A 2 4.24 -15.81 -10.25
C ALA A 2 3.01 -16.53 -9.72
N ASN A 3 3.22 -17.67 -9.03
CA ASN A 3 2.16 -18.39 -8.35
C ASN A 3 1.60 -17.49 -7.25
N PRO A 4 0.28 -17.27 -7.19
CA PRO A 4 -0.32 -16.41 -6.15
C PRO A 4 0.03 -16.83 -4.72
N ARG A 5 0.14 -18.15 -4.47
CA ARG A 5 0.52 -18.64 -3.14
C ARG A 5 1.92 -18.20 -2.75
N PHE A 6 2.86 -18.28 -3.68
CA PHE A 6 4.23 -17.83 -3.48
C PHE A 6 4.27 -16.34 -3.16
N LEU A 7 3.48 -15.57 -3.89
CA LEU A 7 3.45 -14.13 -3.71
C LEU A 7 2.90 -13.75 -2.34
N VAL A 8 1.85 -14.42 -1.90
CA VAL A 8 1.28 -14.17 -0.57
C VAL A 8 2.31 -14.45 0.51
N ILE A 9 3.03 -15.57 0.41
CA ILE A 9 4.08 -15.93 1.38
C ILE A 9 5.16 -14.84 1.41
N LYS A 10 5.55 -14.35 0.24
CA LYS A 10 6.58 -13.32 0.13
C LYS A 10 6.11 -12.00 0.75
N ILE A 11 4.87 -11.62 0.49
CA ILE A 11 4.29 -10.42 1.07
C ILE A 11 4.25 -10.54 2.60
N GLU A 12 3.82 -11.68 3.12
CA GLU A 12 3.76 -11.91 4.56
C GLU A 12 5.14 -11.83 5.20
N LYS A 13 6.15 -12.37 4.52
CA LYS A 13 7.53 -12.28 5.00
C LYS A 13 7.98 -10.83 5.10
N TYR A 14 7.69 -10.03 4.08
CA TYR A 14 8.05 -8.61 4.09
C TYR A 14 7.29 -7.85 5.17
N LEU A 15 6.02 -8.20 5.40
CA LEU A 15 5.23 -7.57 6.45
C LEU A 15 5.78 -7.85 7.85
N SER A 16 6.50 -8.95 8.02
CA SER A 16 7.15 -9.23 9.29
C SER A 16 8.40 -8.36 9.52
N MET A 17 8.95 -7.80 8.45
CA MET A 17 10.17 -7.00 8.51
C MET A 17 9.94 -5.49 8.39
N TYR A 18 8.86 -5.10 7.72
CA TYR A 18 8.58 -3.69 7.42
C TYR A 18 7.16 -3.31 7.82
N PRO A 19 6.95 -2.09 8.30
CA PRO A 19 5.59 -1.61 8.57
C PRO A 19 4.79 -1.36 7.30
N VAL A 20 5.46 -1.14 6.16
CA VAL A 20 4.81 -0.89 4.87
C VAL A 20 5.42 -1.81 3.83
N VAL A 21 4.58 -2.34 2.95
CA VAL A 21 5.04 -3.13 1.80
C VAL A 21 4.47 -2.50 0.54
N ILE A 22 5.33 -2.29 -0.44
CA ILE A 22 4.95 -1.71 -1.73
C ILE A 22 5.01 -2.81 -2.78
N LEU A 23 3.88 -3.00 -3.49
CA LEU A 23 3.80 -3.93 -4.61
C LEU A 23 3.71 -3.13 -5.90
N THR A 24 4.66 -3.36 -6.81
CA THR A 24 4.64 -2.72 -8.12
C THR A 24 4.58 -3.77 -9.20
N GLY A 25 4.11 -3.40 -10.38
CA GLY A 25 4.05 -4.31 -11.51
C GLY A 25 3.05 -3.86 -12.53
N VAL A 26 2.97 -4.62 -13.62
CA VAL A 26 2.02 -4.30 -14.67
C VAL A 26 0.61 -4.71 -14.26
N ARG A 27 -0.36 -3.99 -14.80
CA ARG A 27 -1.77 -4.14 -14.44
C ARG A 27 -2.31 -5.56 -14.65
N GLN A 28 -1.80 -6.26 -15.65
CA GLN A 28 -2.30 -7.57 -16.04
C GLN A 28 -1.77 -8.71 -15.19
N THR A 29 -1.02 -8.42 -14.13
CA THR A 29 -0.46 -9.49 -13.31
C THR A 29 -1.45 -10.08 -12.32
N GLY A 30 -2.68 -9.55 -12.24
CA GLY A 30 -3.65 -10.01 -11.26
C GLY A 30 -3.41 -9.49 -9.84
N LYS A 31 -2.61 -8.46 -9.73
CA LYS A 31 -2.22 -7.89 -8.44
C LYS A 31 -3.42 -7.48 -7.59
N SER A 32 -4.37 -6.73 -8.17
CA SER A 32 -5.55 -6.28 -7.43
C SER A 32 -6.43 -7.43 -6.97
N THR A 33 -6.62 -8.44 -7.83
CA THR A 33 -7.41 -9.62 -7.49
C THR A 33 -6.76 -10.38 -6.34
N LEU A 34 -5.45 -10.53 -6.39
CA LEU A 34 -4.71 -11.20 -5.32
C LEU A 34 -4.87 -10.48 -3.99
N LEU A 35 -4.70 -9.17 -3.98
CA LEU A 35 -4.82 -8.38 -2.76
C LEU A 35 -6.22 -8.46 -2.18
N GLU A 36 -7.24 -8.31 -3.03
CA GLU A 36 -8.63 -8.34 -2.60
C GLU A 36 -9.00 -9.71 -2.03
N ASN A 37 -8.58 -10.80 -2.68
CA ASN A 37 -8.97 -12.15 -2.27
C ASN A 37 -8.14 -12.71 -1.12
N SER A 38 -6.85 -12.40 -1.08
CA SER A 38 -5.93 -13.02 -0.12
C SER A 38 -5.85 -12.30 1.21
N PHE A 39 -6.13 -11.00 1.23
CA PHE A 39 -5.97 -10.19 2.43
C PHE A 39 -7.28 -9.56 2.93
N ALA A 40 -8.34 -9.55 2.12
CA ALA A 40 -9.57 -8.84 2.46
C ALA A 40 -10.22 -9.30 3.75
N LYS A 41 -9.99 -10.54 4.18
CA LYS A 41 -10.64 -11.09 5.37
C LYS A 41 -10.31 -10.31 6.65
N ASN A 42 -9.04 -9.94 6.80
CA ASN A 42 -8.58 -9.25 8.01
C ASN A 42 -8.05 -7.84 7.72
N TRP A 43 -8.14 -7.40 6.47
CA TRP A 43 -7.59 -6.14 6.02
C TRP A 43 -8.68 -5.31 5.35
N LYS A 44 -8.61 -4.01 5.53
CA LYS A 44 -9.49 -3.10 4.79
C LYS A 44 -8.86 -2.82 3.43
N TYR A 45 -9.63 -3.04 2.36
CA TYR A 45 -9.15 -2.82 1.00
C TYR A 45 -9.73 -1.53 0.43
N TYR A 46 -8.86 -0.65 -0.06
CA TYR A 46 -9.27 0.61 -0.68
C TYR A 46 -8.71 0.65 -2.10
N ASN A 47 -9.59 0.89 -3.08
CA ASN A 47 -9.19 1.03 -4.46
C ASN A 47 -9.24 2.52 -4.84
N LEU A 48 -8.07 3.10 -5.10
CA LEU A 48 -7.98 4.53 -5.40
C LEU A 48 -8.37 4.89 -6.83
N ASP A 49 -8.92 3.95 -7.59
CA ASP A 49 -9.64 4.29 -8.81
C ASP A 49 -10.95 5.02 -8.48
N GLU A 50 -11.45 4.89 -7.26
CA GLU A 50 -12.64 5.59 -6.81
C GLU A 50 -12.32 7.05 -6.51
N ARG A 51 -12.90 7.96 -7.29
CA ARG A 51 -12.61 9.39 -7.15
C ARG A 51 -13.02 9.97 -5.80
N ALA A 52 -14.15 9.51 -5.27
CA ALA A 52 -14.63 9.98 -3.98
C ALA A 52 -13.64 9.62 -2.87
N LEU A 53 -13.06 8.44 -2.94
CA LEU A 53 -12.07 7.99 -1.98
C LEU A 53 -10.79 8.83 -2.07
N VAL A 54 -10.32 9.09 -3.29
CA VAL A 54 -9.14 9.94 -3.49
C VAL A 54 -9.38 11.31 -2.89
N SER A 55 -10.54 11.90 -3.16
CA SER A 55 -10.88 13.23 -2.61
C SER A 55 -10.91 13.22 -1.09
N MET A 56 -11.44 12.17 -0.50
CA MET A 56 -11.50 12.04 0.95
C MET A 56 -10.09 11.98 1.55
N ILE A 57 -9.20 11.20 0.94
CA ILE A 57 -7.83 11.09 1.39
C ILE A 57 -7.11 12.42 1.26
N GLN A 58 -7.28 13.09 0.11
CA GLN A 58 -6.61 14.36 -0.15
C GLN A 58 -7.07 15.47 0.78
N SER A 59 -8.32 15.40 1.26
CA SER A 59 -8.83 16.44 2.14
C SER A 59 -8.14 16.42 3.52
N ASP A 60 -7.77 15.23 4.01
CA ASP A 60 -7.04 15.11 5.28
C ASP A 60 -6.36 13.73 5.34
N PRO A 61 -5.18 13.62 4.73
CA PRO A 61 -4.47 12.33 4.71
C PRO A 61 -4.13 11.79 6.09
N ASP A 62 -3.75 12.66 7.02
CA ASP A 62 -3.38 12.24 8.36
C ASP A 62 -4.58 11.64 9.09
N GLN A 63 -5.74 12.26 8.97
CA GLN A 63 -6.96 11.76 9.59
C GLN A 63 -7.40 10.45 8.97
N PHE A 64 -7.24 10.30 7.67
CA PHE A 64 -7.57 9.03 7.00
C PHE A 64 -6.81 7.87 7.65
N ILE A 65 -5.50 8.04 7.85
CA ILE A 65 -4.67 6.99 8.45
C ILE A 65 -5.04 6.79 9.91
N ALA A 66 -5.20 7.88 10.65
CA ALA A 66 -5.51 7.80 12.08
C ALA A 66 -6.84 7.10 12.36
N SER A 67 -7.78 7.16 11.42
CA SER A 67 -9.09 6.54 11.58
C SER A 67 -9.09 5.04 11.32
N GLN A 68 -8.01 4.48 10.79
CA GLN A 68 -7.96 3.06 10.48
C GLN A 68 -7.91 2.22 11.75
N LYS A 69 -8.67 1.12 11.75
CA LYS A 69 -8.78 0.22 12.88
C LYS A 69 -8.32 -1.20 12.54
N SER A 70 -7.61 -1.35 11.46
CA SER A 70 -7.06 -2.62 11.01
C SER A 70 -5.94 -2.35 10.02
N ASN A 71 -5.21 -3.40 9.68
CA ASN A 71 -4.29 -3.34 8.55
C ASN A 71 -5.06 -2.96 7.30
N PHE A 72 -4.46 -2.22 6.39
CA PHE A 72 -5.18 -1.80 5.19
C PHE A 72 -4.31 -1.78 3.94
N ILE A 73 -4.99 -1.81 2.81
CA ILE A 73 -4.39 -1.84 1.48
C ILE A 73 -4.86 -0.62 0.71
N LEU A 74 -3.93 0.10 0.10
CA LEU A 74 -4.25 1.17 -0.84
C LEU A 74 -3.80 0.73 -2.22
N ASP A 75 -4.77 0.29 -3.03
CA ASP A 75 -4.51 -0.12 -4.41
C ASP A 75 -4.54 1.12 -5.30
N GLU A 76 -3.63 1.19 -6.28
CA GLU A 76 -3.43 2.36 -7.13
C GLU A 76 -3.07 3.59 -6.29
N ALA A 77 -2.18 3.41 -5.32
CA ALA A 77 -1.84 4.43 -4.33
C ALA A 77 -1.23 5.69 -4.94
N HIS A 78 -0.66 5.59 -6.15
CA HIS A 78 -0.07 6.73 -6.83
C HIS A 78 -1.09 7.83 -7.13
N LYS A 79 -2.38 7.53 -7.07
CA LYS A 79 -3.43 8.51 -7.35
C LYS A 79 -3.66 9.49 -6.19
N ALA A 80 -3.12 9.20 -5.01
CA ALA A 80 -3.19 10.11 -3.87
C ALA A 80 -1.81 10.23 -3.22
N PRO A 81 -0.84 10.85 -3.90
CA PRO A 81 0.54 10.90 -3.40
C PRO A 81 0.70 11.63 -2.08
N GLU A 82 -0.26 12.45 -1.72
CA GLU A 82 -0.25 13.16 -0.43
C GLU A 82 -0.22 12.18 0.75
N ILE A 83 -0.67 10.94 0.54
CA ILE A 83 -0.74 9.95 1.62
C ILE A 83 0.65 9.49 2.07
N PHE A 84 1.66 9.55 1.21
CA PHE A 84 2.96 8.96 1.52
C PHE A 84 3.63 9.65 2.69
N HIS A 85 3.59 10.97 2.75
CA HIS A 85 4.15 11.71 3.88
C HIS A 85 3.37 11.42 5.17
N SER A 86 2.07 11.30 5.07
CA SER A 86 1.24 10.97 6.22
C SER A 86 1.53 9.57 6.74
N ILE A 87 1.81 8.61 5.85
CA ILE A 87 2.21 7.27 6.24
C ILE A 87 3.54 7.31 7.00
N LYS A 88 4.51 8.06 6.48
CA LYS A 88 5.79 8.24 7.16
C LYS A 88 5.58 8.74 8.59
N TYR A 89 4.81 9.80 8.73
CA TYR A 89 4.54 10.39 10.04
C TYR A 89 3.86 9.38 10.97
N ALA A 90 2.87 8.67 10.47
CA ALA A 90 2.14 7.70 11.27
C ALA A 90 3.05 6.57 11.74
N VAL A 91 3.86 6.01 10.83
CA VAL A 91 4.79 4.93 11.17
C VAL A 91 5.78 5.39 12.22
N ASP A 92 6.35 6.58 12.04
CA ASP A 92 7.33 7.12 12.98
C ASP A 92 6.71 7.44 14.33
N SER A 93 5.40 7.66 14.37
CA SER A 93 4.66 7.95 15.60
C SER A 93 4.09 6.70 16.28
N GLY A 94 4.41 5.52 15.78
CA GLY A 94 3.99 4.27 16.40
C GLY A 94 2.69 3.68 15.90
N PHE A 95 2.29 3.99 14.66
CA PHE A 95 1.09 3.39 14.06
C PHE A 95 1.23 1.87 14.09
N LYS A 96 0.24 1.19 14.65
CA LYS A 96 0.37 -0.24 14.96
C LYS A 96 -0.05 -1.17 13.84
N TYR A 97 -0.73 -0.67 12.82
CA TYR A 97 -1.23 -1.53 11.75
C TYR A 97 -0.27 -1.56 10.57
N LYS A 98 -0.34 -2.63 9.79
CA LYS A 98 0.48 -2.79 8.59
C LYS A 98 -0.23 -2.20 7.39
N ILE A 99 0.55 -1.74 6.41
CA ILE A 99 0.03 -1.08 5.23
C ILE A 99 0.62 -1.73 3.98
N ILE A 100 -0.23 -2.07 3.02
CA ILE A 100 0.21 -2.49 1.69
C ILE A 100 -0.18 -1.39 0.70
N LEU A 101 0.79 -0.93 -0.06
CA LEU A 101 0.57 0.04 -1.13
C LEU A 101 0.84 -0.67 -2.45
N SER A 102 -0.04 -0.52 -3.42
CA SER A 102 0.18 -1.10 -4.74
C SER A 102 0.02 -0.05 -5.82
N GLY A 103 0.75 -0.24 -6.91
CA GLY A 103 0.70 0.66 -8.04
C GLY A 103 1.41 0.09 -9.25
N SER A 104 1.43 0.86 -10.33
CA SER A 104 2.12 0.47 -11.56
C SER A 104 3.63 0.46 -11.36
N ALA A 105 4.35 -0.03 -12.39
CA ALA A 105 5.81 -0.07 -12.34
C ALA A 105 6.46 1.30 -12.11
N ASN A 106 5.77 2.38 -12.48
CA ASN A 106 6.28 3.74 -12.31
C ASN A 106 6.04 4.31 -10.91
N PHE A 107 5.38 3.56 -10.04
CA PHE A 107 5.04 4.00 -8.69
C PHE A 107 6.28 4.51 -7.94
N LEU A 108 7.39 3.78 -8.02
CA LEU A 108 8.60 4.12 -7.27
C LEU A 108 9.31 5.35 -7.79
N LEU A 109 8.94 5.83 -8.97
CA LEU A 109 9.52 7.06 -9.53
C LEU A 109 8.90 8.31 -8.93
N LEU A 110 7.81 8.16 -8.18
CA LEU A 110 7.19 9.30 -7.52
C LEU A 110 8.09 9.78 -6.39
N LYS A 111 8.39 11.06 -6.39
CA LYS A 111 9.30 11.66 -5.42
C LYS A 111 8.86 11.41 -3.98
N GLY A 112 7.57 11.53 -3.71
CA GLY A 112 7.04 11.35 -2.36
C GLY A 112 7.25 9.94 -1.82
N VAL A 113 7.16 8.92 -2.68
CA VAL A 113 7.37 7.53 -2.28
C VAL A 113 8.80 7.34 -1.79
N THR A 114 9.76 7.76 -2.61
CA THR A 114 11.17 7.59 -2.27
C THR A 114 11.55 8.35 -1.01
N GLU A 115 11.13 9.61 -0.91
CA GLU A 115 11.50 10.44 0.23
C GLU A 115 10.82 10.02 1.52
N SER A 116 9.54 9.66 1.45
CA SER A 116 8.75 9.39 2.66
C SER A 116 8.91 7.97 3.18
N LEU A 117 9.11 7.00 2.30
CA LEU A 117 9.06 5.60 2.68
C LEU A 117 10.41 4.90 2.71
N ALA A 118 11.49 5.62 2.42
CA ALA A 118 12.84 5.05 2.49
C ALA A 118 13.11 4.51 3.89
N GLY A 119 13.57 3.25 3.97
CA GLY A 119 13.84 2.60 5.23
C GLY A 119 12.63 2.08 5.99
N ARG A 120 11.41 2.44 5.53
CA ARG A 120 10.16 2.03 6.18
C ARG A 120 9.38 1.00 5.39
N ALA A 121 9.68 0.86 4.12
CA ALA A 121 8.92 -0.01 3.23
C ALA A 121 9.82 -1.04 2.56
N GLY A 122 9.30 -2.26 2.45
CA GLY A 122 9.88 -3.28 1.59
C GLY A 122 9.18 -3.22 0.23
N VAL A 123 9.93 -3.43 -0.84
CA VAL A 123 9.40 -3.34 -2.19
C VAL A 123 9.44 -4.70 -2.87
N LEU A 124 8.29 -5.10 -3.42
CA LEU A 124 8.17 -6.32 -4.23
C LEU A 124 7.72 -5.92 -5.63
N GLU A 125 8.50 -6.31 -6.62
CA GLU A 125 8.14 -6.07 -8.02
C GLU A 125 7.54 -7.33 -8.62
N LEU A 126 6.39 -7.18 -9.27
CA LEU A 126 5.66 -8.29 -9.91
C LEU A 126 5.87 -8.21 -11.41
N TYR A 127 6.21 -9.34 -12.01
CA TYR A 127 6.43 -9.43 -13.46
C TYR A 127 5.41 -10.32 -14.14
#